data_e469debe6aeec3a8df5bab2a350bb5e1
#
_entry.id   e469debe6aeec3a8df5bab2a350bb5e1
#
_cell.length_a   1.000
_cell.length_b   1.000
_cell.length_c   1.000
_cell.angle_alpha   90.00
_cell.angle_beta   90.00
_cell.angle_gamma   90.00
#
_symmetry.space_group_name_H-M   'P 1'
#
loop_
_entity.id
_entity.type
_entity.pdbx_description
1 polymer ?
#
loop_
_entity_poly.entity_id
_entity_poly.type
_entity_poly.pdbx_seq_one_letter_code
_entity_poly.pdbx_strand_id
1 'polypeptide(L)'
;MTEEKIRFLSKDLLIEGLLCIQEGEKGVVVTHPHSLYGGTMYNQVVETLVEVYQDNGFSTLRFNFRGVEGSEGRYDEGKGEQEDARSALRYMYERGKRDVDLAGYSFGAWVNAKINDTHSLCNRIVMISPPVAFLDFSFLSLNPKIRLVVTGSKDDIAPADKITNVINTWNPKAHLEVIEGADHFYTSKIGSLKPALSRFIS
;
A
#
# COMPACT_ATOMS: atom_id res chain seq x y z
N MET A 1 18.15 3.52 -5.83
CA MET A 1 18.67 2.14 -5.74
C MET A 1 18.14 1.31 -6.89
N THR A 2 18.79 0.17 -7.21
CA THR A 2 18.37 -0.65 -8.36
C THR A 2 17.35 -1.68 -7.89
N GLU A 3 16.19 -1.72 -8.53
CA GLU A 3 15.19 -2.76 -8.33
C GLU A 3 15.45 -3.93 -9.31
N GLU A 4 15.30 -5.14 -8.80
CA GLU A 4 15.39 -6.39 -9.58
C GLU A 4 13.98 -6.88 -9.94
N LYS A 5 13.79 -7.32 -11.19
CA LYS A 5 12.57 -8.01 -11.60
C LYS A 5 12.52 -9.40 -10.99
N ILE A 6 11.45 -9.70 -10.31
CA ILE A 6 11.21 -10.99 -9.66
C ILE A 6 9.86 -11.56 -10.05
N ARG A 7 9.67 -12.85 -9.76
CA ARG A 7 8.36 -13.49 -9.69
C ARG A 7 8.24 -14.28 -8.39
N PHE A 8 7.06 -14.29 -7.80
CA PHE A 8 6.74 -15.09 -6.62
C PHE A 8 5.39 -15.77 -6.79
N LEU A 9 5.18 -16.86 -6.05
CA LEU A 9 3.93 -17.60 -6.08
C LEU A 9 2.90 -16.98 -5.14
N SER A 10 1.71 -16.74 -5.66
CA SER A 10 0.49 -16.50 -4.89
C SER A 10 -0.47 -17.65 -5.14
N LYS A 11 -0.50 -18.62 -4.22
CA LYS A 11 -1.05 -19.96 -4.48
C LYS A 11 -0.41 -20.56 -5.73
N ASP A 12 -1.19 -20.78 -6.79
CA ASP A 12 -0.76 -21.40 -8.04
C ASP A 12 -0.44 -20.38 -9.14
N LEU A 13 -0.47 -19.06 -8.84
CA LEU A 13 -0.25 -17.99 -9.80
C LEU A 13 1.14 -17.39 -9.63
N LEU A 14 1.83 -17.15 -10.74
CA LEU A 14 3.07 -16.38 -10.76
C LEU A 14 2.75 -14.88 -10.83
N ILE A 15 3.17 -14.16 -9.82
CA ILE A 15 3.00 -12.72 -9.67
C ILE A 15 4.34 -12.04 -9.92
N GLU A 16 4.35 -11.05 -10.82
CA GLU A 16 5.55 -10.25 -11.10
C GLU A 16 5.72 -9.10 -10.11
N GLY A 17 6.95 -8.76 -9.81
CA GLY A 17 7.27 -7.63 -8.95
C GLY A 17 8.65 -7.06 -9.20
N LEU A 18 8.90 -5.96 -8.51
CA LEU A 18 10.20 -5.29 -8.43
C LEU A 18 10.67 -5.28 -6.97
N LEU A 19 11.84 -5.82 -6.75
CA LEU A 19 12.44 -6.01 -5.44
C LEU A 19 13.73 -5.20 -5.32
N CYS A 20 13.86 -4.47 -4.22
CA CYS A 20 15.14 -3.89 -3.79
C CYS A 20 15.45 -4.37 -2.39
N ILE A 21 16.55 -5.09 -2.21
CA ILE A 21 17.01 -5.55 -0.89
C ILE A 21 18.05 -4.60 -0.33
N GLN A 22 17.85 -4.18 0.90
CA GLN A 22 18.81 -3.41 1.72
C GLN A 22 19.20 -4.23 2.95
N GLU A 23 20.25 -3.81 3.63
CA GLU A 23 20.68 -4.45 4.87
C GLU A 23 19.63 -4.30 5.99
N GLY A 24 19.69 -5.19 6.98
CA GLY A 24 18.79 -5.19 8.14
C GLY A 24 17.42 -5.83 7.85
N GLU A 25 16.52 -5.73 8.81
CA GLU A 25 15.24 -6.45 8.85
C GLU A 25 14.04 -5.65 8.36
N LYS A 26 14.22 -4.33 8.09
CA LYS A 26 13.15 -3.45 7.63
C LYS A 26 12.75 -3.75 6.19
N GLY A 27 11.44 -3.76 5.92
CA GLY A 27 10.91 -3.95 4.58
C GLY A 27 9.54 -3.28 4.40
N VAL A 28 9.13 -3.14 3.15
CA VAL A 28 7.77 -2.73 2.79
C VAL A 28 7.28 -3.50 1.58
N VAL A 29 6.02 -3.90 1.64
CA VAL A 29 5.25 -4.35 0.48
C VAL A 29 4.34 -3.23 0.05
N VAL A 30 4.39 -2.85 -1.24
CA VAL A 30 3.61 -1.74 -1.80
C VAL A 30 2.59 -2.26 -2.81
N THR A 31 1.31 -1.92 -2.61
CA THR A 31 0.19 -2.33 -3.45
C THR A 31 -0.36 -1.15 -4.25
N HIS A 32 -0.68 -1.42 -5.53
CA HIS A 32 -1.07 -0.42 -6.51
C HIS A 32 -2.60 -0.14 -6.53
N PRO A 33 -3.04 0.94 -7.22
CA PRO A 33 -4.47 1.26 -7.33
C PRO A 33 -5.21 0.26 -8.22
N HIS A 34 -6.50 0.52 -8.50
CA HIS A 34 -7.43 -0.45 -9.08
C HIS A 34 -6.99 -0.99 -10.44
N SER A 35 -6.86 -2.32 -10.54
CA SER A 35 -6.38 -3.05 -11.71
C SER A 35 -7.16 -2.73 -12.99
N LEU A 36 -8.51 -2.66 -12.91
CA LEU A 36 -9.35 -2.41 -14.07
C LEU A 36 -9.36 -0.94 -14.53
N TYR A 37 -8.76 -0.04 -13.78
CA TYR A 37 -8.64 1.38 -14.13
C TYR A 37 -7.18 1.78 -14.40
N GLY A 38 -6.38 0.86 -14.91
CA GLY A 38 -4.99 1.11 -15.30
C GLY A 38 -4.00 1.16 -14.12
N GLY A 39 -4.39 0.65 -12.95
CA GLY A 39 -3.48 0.52 -11.81
C GLY A 39 -2.40 -0.52 -12.07
N THR A 40 -1.15 -0.12 -11.86
CA THR A 40 0.04 -0.99 -11.94
C THR A 40 1.06 -0.60 -10.89
N MET A 41 2.06 -1.45 -10.67
CA MET A 41 3.19 -1.15 -9.79
C MET A 41 4.06 0.04 -10.26
N TYR A 42 3.86 0.52 -11.50
CA TYR A 42 4.53 1.69 -12.08
C TYR A 42 3.76 3.00 -11.87
N ASN A 43 2.68 2.99 -11.09
CA ASN A 43 1.94 4.21 -10.75
C ASN A 43 2.83 5.18 -9.96
N GLN A 44 2.78 6.49 -10.26
CA GLN A 44 3.65 7.50 -9.62
C GLN A 44 3.54 7.55 -8.08
N VAL A 45 2.36 7.29 -7.52
CA VAL A 45 2.18 7.25 -6.05
C VAL A 45 2.89 6.02 -5.47
N VAL A 46 2.82 4.87 -6.15
CA VAL A 46 3.53 3.65 -5.79
C VAL A 46 5.05 3.88 -5.85
N GLU A 47 5.54 4.51 -6.91
CA GLU A 47 6.96 4.85 -7.06
C GLU A 47 7.44 5.79 -5.97
N THR A 48 6.65 6.83 -5.65
CA THR A 48 6.97 7.76 -4.55
C THR A 48 7.03 7.06 -3.20
N LEU A 49 6.10 6.12 -2.91
CA LEU A 49 6.17 5.29 -1.71
C LEU A 49 7.49 4.50 -1.66
N VAL A 50 7.82 3.80 -2.75
CA VAL A 50 9.05 3.00 -2.85
C VAL A 50 10.28 3.88 -2.60
N GLU A 51 10.39 5.05 -3.25
CA GLU A 51 11.50 5.98 -3.06
C GLU A 51 11.66 6.39 -1.59
N VAL A 52 10.56 6.79 -0.93
CA VAL A 52 10.62 7.22 0.47
C VAL A 52 11.08 6.07 1.39
N TYR A 53 10.57 4.88 1.19
CA TYR A 53 11.00 3.72 1.98
C TYR A 53 12.47 3.36 1.73
N GLN A 54 12.92 3.38 0.48
CA GLN A 54 14.32 3.14 0.12
C GLN A 54 15.26 4.19 0.72
N ASP A 55 14.89 5.47 0.70
CA ASP A 55 15.65 6.57 1.30
C ASP A 55 15.78 6.41 2.82
N ASN A 56 14.88 5.65 3.46
CA ASN A 56 14.89 5.36 4.91
C ASN A 56 15.42 3.95 5.25
N GLY A 57 16.12 3.30 4.32
CA GLY A 57 16.81 2.03 4.59
C GLY A 57 15.92 0.79 4.57
N PHE A 58 14.72 0.86 4.01
CA PHE A 58 13.84 -0.29 3.87
C PHE A 58 14.11 -1.06 2.58
N SER A 59 14.09 -2.38 2.65
CA SER A 59 13.90 -3.23 1.47
C SER A 59 12.49 -3.04 0.94
N THR A 60 12.31 -2.99 -0.38
CA THR A 60 11.01 -2.71 -1.00
C THR A 60 10.60 -3.80 -1.96
N LEU A 61 9.33 -4.18 -1.91
CA LEU A 61 8.68 -5.03 -2.90
C LEU A 61 7.41 -4.34 -3.37
N ARG A 62 7.38 -3.90 -4.63
CA ARG A 62 6.17 -3.53 -5.35
C ARG A 62 5.85 -4.59 -6.39
N PHE A 63 4.58 -4.88 -6.59
CA PHE A 63 4.17 -5.95 -7.50
C PHE A 63 2.87 -5.60 -8.23
N ASN A 64 2.62 -6.26 -9.34
CA ASN A 64 1.34 -6.20 -10.03
C ASN A 64 0.38 -7.25 -9.48
N PHE A 65 -0.81 -6.83 -9.06
CA PHE A 65 -1.86 -7.77 -8.69
C PHE A 65 -2.17 -8.74 -9.83
N ARG A 66 -2.77 -9.87 -9.49
CA ARG A 66 -3.24 -10.86 -10.47
C ARG A 66 -3.99 -10.26 -11.64
N GLY A 67 -3.70 -10.73 -12.85
CA GLY A 67 -4.31 -10.25 -14.08
C GLY A 67 -3.84 -8.88 -14.57
N VAL A 68 -2.78 -8.32 -13.96
CA VAL A 68 -2.17 -7.05 -14.37
C VAL A 68 -0.80 -7.33 -14.97
N GLU A 69 -0.54 -6.80 -16.19
CA GLU A 69 0.71 -6.93 -16.93
C GLU A 69 1.22 -8.39 -16.98
N GLY A 70 2.40 -8.68 -16.42
CA GLY A 70 3.02 -10.00 -16.40
C GLY A 70 2.56 -10.91 -15.26
N SER A 71 1.64 -10.49 -14.41
CA SER A 71 1.05 -11.32 -13.35
C SER A 71 -0.06 -12.21 -13.88
N GLU A 72 0.00 -13.49 -13.55
CA GLU A 72 -1.02 -14.46 -13.95
C GLU A 72 -2.37 -14.25 -13.27
N GLY A 73 -3.39 -14.95 -13.74
CA GLY A 73 -4.74 -14.92 -13.20
C GLY A 73 -5.60 -13.81 -13.76
N ARG A 74 -6.54 -13.33 -12.94
CA ARG A 74 -7.46 -12.25 -13.30
C ARG A 74 -7.90 -11.51 -12.04
N TYR A 75 -8.39 -10.28 -12.20
CA TYR A 75 -9.01 -9.50 -11.14
C TYR A 75 -10.10 -10.31 -10.40
N ASP A 76 -10.05 -10.32 -9.06
CA ASP A 76 -10.93 -11.15 -8.20
C ASP A 76 -11.58 -10.31 -7.08
N GLU A 77 -12.00 -9.09 -7.40
CA GLU A 77 -12.78 -8.21 -6.51
C GLU A 77 -12.14 -7.99 -5.13
N GLY A 78 -10.83 -8.02 -5.06
CA GLY A 78 -10.06 -7.84 -3.84
C GLY A 78 -9.85 -9.12 -3.02
N LYS A 79 -10.49 -10.25 -3.35
CA LYS A 79 -10.32 -11.52 -2.62
C LYS A 79 -8.98 -12.15 -2.95
N GLY A 80 -8.73 -12.33 -4.24
CA GLY A 80 -7.46 -12.85 -4.71
C GLY A 80 -6.31 -11.89 -4.47
N GLU A 81 -6.55 -10.59 -4.63
CA GLU A 81 -5.55 -9.55 -4.40
C GLU A 81 -5.06 -9.51 -2.94
N GLN A 82 -5.91 -9.85 -1.96
CA GLN A 82 -5.48 -10.06 -0.58
C GLN A 82 -4.47 -11.21 -0.45
N GLU A 83 -4.68 -12.31 -1.20
CA GLU A 83 -3.72 -13.43 -1.19
C GLU A 83 -2.40 -13.05 -1.85
N ASP A 84 -2.43 -12.24 -2.92
CA ASP A 84 -1.22 -11.71 -3.55
C ASP A 84 -0.40 -10.88 -2.56
N ALA A 85 -1.06 -9.98 -1.82
CA ALA A 85 -0.40 -9.16 -0.81
C ALA A 85 0.15 -10.00 0.38
N ARG A 86 -0.59 -11.03 0.84
CA ARG A 86 -0.08 -11.98 1.85
C ARG A 86 1.15 -12.74 1.35
N SER A 87 1.11 -13.18 0.10
CA SER A 87 2.24 -13.90 -0.51
C SER A 87 3.47 -13.01 -0.68
N ALA A 88 3.27 -11.73 -1.02
CA ALA A 88 4.34 -10.73 -1.06
C ALA A 88 4.96 -10.50 0.33
N LEU A 89 4.15 -10.39 1.39
CA LEU A 89 4.64 -10.30 2.78
C LEU A 89 5.45 -11.54 3.17
N ARG A 90 4.95 -12.74 2.84
CA ARG A 90 5.67 -14.00 3.08
C ARG A 90 6.99 -14.04 2.33
N TYR A 91 6.99 -13.60 1.08
CA TYR A 91 8.18 -13.51 0.25
C TYR A 91 9.27 -12.61 0.86
N MET A 92 8.88 -11.47 1.45
CA MET A 92 9.79 -10.60 2.19
C MET A 92 10.30 -11.26 3.48
N TYR A 93 9.41 -11.93 4.22
CA TYR A 93 9.77 -12.66 5.43
C TYR A 93 10.82 -13.75 5.16
N GLU A 94 10.66 -14.53 4.09
CA GLU A 94 11.60 -15.58 3.66
C GLU A 94 12.99 -15.02 3.31
N ARG A 95 13.07 -13.72 3.00
CA ARG A 95 14.31 -12.96 2.75
C ARG A 95 14.87 -12.27 3.98
N GLY A 96 14.43 -12.66 5.15
CA GLY A 96 14.95 -12.15 6.42
C GLY A 96 14.37 -10.82 6.85
N LYS A 97 13.32 -10.30 6.18
CA LYS A 97 12.66 -9.07 6.60
C LYS A 97 11.62 -9.39 7.67
N ARG A 98 11.83 -8.85 8.87
CA ARG A 98 10.99 -9.13 10.06
C ARG A 98 10.14 -7.94 10.49
N ASP A 99 10.59 -6.72 10.16
CA ASP A 99 9.90 -5.46 10.39
C ASP A 99 9.36 -4.95 9.04
N VAL A 100 8.21 -5.49 8.61
CA VAL A 100 7.66 -5.23 7.27
C VAL A 100 6.39 -4.40 7.37
N ASP A 101 6.38 -3.26 6.67
CA ASP A 101 5.20 -2.44 6.48
C ASP A 101 4.40 -2.92 5.26
N LEU A 102 3.10 -2.65 5.29
CA LEU A 102 2.19 -2.85 4.16
C LEU A 102 1.61 -1.50 3.75
N ALA A 103 2.10 -0.95 2.66
CA ALA A 103 1.67 0.34 2.13
C ALA A 103 0.78 0.13 0.89
N GLY A 104 -0.29 0.92 0.76
CA GLY A 104 -1.18 0.77 -0.38
C GLY A 104 -1.78 2.09 -0.82
N TYR A 105 -1.99 2.23 -2.13
CA TYR A 105 -2.66 3.37 -2.72
C TYR A 105 -4.05 2.97 -3.25
N SER A 106 -5.06 3.77 -2.89
CA SER A 106 -6.43 3.62 -3.39
C SER A 106 -6.98 2.20 -3.15
N PHE A 107 -7.29 1.44 -4.19
CA PHE A 107 -7.72 0.05 -4.10
C PHE A 107 -6.71 -0.82 -3.32
N GLY A 108 -5.41 -0.62 -3.51
CA GLY A 108 -4.39 -1.32 -2.74
C GLY A 108 -4.51 -1.06 -1.24
N ALA A 109 -4.84 0.17 -0.83
CA ALA A 109 -5.09 0.48 0.59
C ALA A 109 -6.31 -0.29 1.13
N TRP A 110 -7.37 -0.40 0.35
CA TRP A 110 -8.57 -1.17 0.72
C TRP A 110 -8.29 -2.67 0.80
N VAL A 111 -7.55 -3.24 -0.17
CA VAL A 111 -7.12 -4.65 -0.14
C VAL A 111 -6.31 -4.92 1.13
N ASN A 112 -5.33 -4.07 1.44
CA ASN A 112 -4.47 -4.19 2.60
C ASN A 112 -5.27 -4.15 3.92
N ALA A 113 -6.26 -3.25 4.00
CA ALA A 113 -7.13 -3.14 5.17
C ALA A 113 -7.99 -4.39 5.42
N LYS A 114 -8.30 -5.16 4.38
CA LYS A 114 -9.07 -6.41 4.47
C LYS A 114 -8.26 -7.62 4.93
N ILE A 115 -6.95 -7.52 5.00
CA ILE A 115 -6.10 -8.62 5.43
C ILE A 115 -6.14 -8.71 6.96
N ASN A 116 -6.93 -9.64 7.49
CA ASN A 116 -7.16 -9.78 8.94
C ASN A 116 -6.05 -10.54 9.68
N ASP A 117 -5.24 -11.32 8.96
CA ASP A 117 -4.21 -12.21 9.53
C ASP A 117 -2.77 -11.68 9.38
N THR A 118 -2.62 -10.38 9.19
CA THR A 118 -1.30 -9.73 9.10
C THR A 118 -0.53 -9.71 10.42
N HIS A 119 -1.10 -10.24 11.51
CA HIS A 119 -0.51 -10.11 12.86
C HIS A 119 0.92 -10.64 12.97
N SER A 120 1.31 -11.59 12.14
CA SER A 120 2.65 -12.19 12.17
C SER A 120 3.61 -11.64 11.10
N LEU A 121 3.12 -11.04 10.02
CA LEU A 121 3.95 -10.70 8.87
C LEU A 121 4.00 -9.19 8.54
N CYS A 122 3.10 -8.39 9.11
CA CYS A 122 3.03 -6.96 8.86
C CYS A 122 3.12 -6.20 10.17
N ASN A 123 3.98 -5.17 10.23
CA ASN A 123 4.16 -4.31 11.39
C ASN A 123 3.22 -3.10 11.36
N ARG A 124 3.21 -2.35 10.25
CA ARG A 124 2.39 -1.15 10.09
C ARG A 124 1.63 -1.20 8.76
N ILE A 125 0.44 -0.59 8.74
CA ILE A 125 -0.35 -0.35 7.52
C ILE A 125 -0.33 1.15 7.24
N VAL A 126 0.07 1.50 6.02
CA VAL A 126 0.08 2.88 5.48
C VAL A 126 -0.91 2.94 4.32
N MET A 127 -1.87 3.84 4.41
CA MET A 127 -2.96 3.96 3.46
C MET A 127 -2.88 5.31 2.75
N ILE A 128 -2.70 5.29 1.44
CA ILE A 128 -2.73 6.51 0.62
C ILE A 128 -4.07 6.55 -0.12
N SER A 129 -4.82 7.62 0.09
CA SER A 129 -6.13 7.86 -0.51
C SER A 129 -7.05 6.63 -0.48
N PRO A 130 -7.34 6.05 0.71
CA PRO A 130 -8.27 4.92 0.81
C PRO A 130 -9.65 5.33 0.26
N PRO A 131 -10.24 4.61 -0.71
CA PRO A 131 -11.38 5.10 -1.50
C PRO A 131 -12.71 4.94 -0.76
N VAL A 132 -12.85 5.60 0.39
CA VAL A 132 -14.00 5.49 1.32
C VAL A 132 -15.33 6.00 0.76
N ALA A 133 -15.31 6.75 -0.35
CA ALA A 133 -16.53 7.20 -1.02
C ALA A 133 -17.10 6.13 -1.97
N PHE A 134 -16.30 5.14 -2.38
CA PHE A 134 -16.65 4.16 -3.42
C PHE A 134 -16.59 2.71 -2.95
N LEU A 135 -15.68 2.38 -2.01
CA LEU A 135 -15.56 1.04 -1.45
C LEU A 135 -16.01 1.02 0.01
N ASP A 136 -16.60 -0.11 0.37
CA ASP A 136 -17.04 -0.31 1.75
C ASP A 136 -15.86 -0.56 2.69
N PHE A 137 -15.77 0.23 3.76
CA PHE A 137 -14.82 0.10 4.86
C PHE A 137 -15.51 -0.26 6.20
N SER A 138 -16.80 -0.59 6.18
CA SER A 138 -17.57 -0.93 7.38
C SER A 138 -17.05 -2.19 8.09
N PHE A 139 -16.35 -3.06 7.37
CA PHE A 139 -15.67 -4.23 7.93
C PHE A 139 -14.50 -3.87 8.85
N LEU A 140 -13.95 -2.66 8.71
CA LEU A 140 -12.74 -2.25 9.42
C LEU A 140 -13.10 -1.73 10.80
N SER A 141 -12.80 -2.54 11.79
CA SER A 141 -12.84 -2.19 13.20
C SER A 141 -11.43 -1.83 13.70
N LEU A 142 -11.25 -1.75 15.02
CA LEU A 142 -9.96 -1.42 15.62
C LEU A 142 -8.82 -2.30 15.09
N ASN A 143 -7.95 -1.68 14.34
CA ASN A 143 -6.71 -2.27 13.83
C ASN A 143 -5.51 -1.38 14.19
N PRO A 144 -4.76 -1.71 15.26
CA PRO A 144 -3.65 -0.88 15.75
C PRO A 144 -2.48 -0.76 14.77
N LYS A 145 -2.46 -1.56 13.71
CA LYS A 145 -1.43 -1.49 12.67
C LYS A 145 -1.64 -0.37 11.66
N ILE A 146 -2.85 0.14 11.50
CA ILE A 146 -3.09 1.33 10.68
C ILE A 146 -2.45 2.52 11.41
N ARG A 147 -1.35 3.03 10.88
CA ARG A 147 -0.57 4.08 11.56
C ARG A 147 -0.56 5.39 10.81
N LEU A 148 -0.71 5.36 9.50
CA LEU A 148 -0.74 6.54 8.66
C LEU A 148 -1.85 6.41 7.61
N VAL A 149 -2.65 7.46 7.48
CA VAL A 149 -3.57 7.66 6.36
C VAL A 149 -3.22 9.01 5.73
N VAL A 150 -3.00 9.03 4.42
CA VAL A 150 -2.73 10.26 3.65
C VAL A 150 -3.85 10.43 2.63
N THR A 151 -4.36 11.65 2.47
CA THR A 151 -5.31 11.97 1.41
C THR A 151 -5.12 13.41 0.94
N GLY A 152 -5.74 13.76 -0.18
CA GLY A 152 -5.77 15.13 -0.68
C GLY A 152 -6.98 15.92 -0.18
N SER A 153 -6.84 17.25 0.00
CA SER A 153 -7.97 18.10 0.40
C SER A 153 -9.02 18.26 -0.71
N LYS A 154 -8.70 17.85 -1.95
CA LYS A 154 -9.59 17.83 -3.12
C LYS A 154 -9.83 16.40 -3.65
N ASP A 155 -9.61 15.40 -2.82
CA ASP A 155 -9.82 14.00 -3.19
C ASP A 155 -11.30 13.62 -3.00
N ASP A 156 -12.05 13.53 -4.10
CA ASP A 156 -13.47 13.18 -4.09
C ASP A 156 -13.72 11.66 -3.93
N ILE A 157 -12.67 10.84 -4.12
CA ILE A 157 -12.71 9.38 -4.00
C ILE A 157 -12.38 8.95 -2.56
N ALA A 158 -11.42 9.66 -1.93
CA ALA A 158 -11.02 9.47 -0.55
C ALA A 158 -11.17 10.79 0.25
N PRO A 159 -12.39 11.34 0.41
CA PRO A 159 -12.61 12.64 1.01
C PRO A 159 -12.09 12.74 2.44
N ALA A 160 -11.34 13.80 2.73
CA ALA A 160 -10.67 13.99 4.02
C ALA A 160 -11.67 14.06 5.20
N ASP A 161 -12.83 14.66 4.99
CA ASP A 161 -13.91 14.73 5.98
C ASP A 161 -14.47 13.35 6.33
N LYS A 162 -14.73 12.50 5.32
CA LYS A 162 -15.18 11.11 5.53
C LYS A 162 -14.13 10.31 6.29
N ILE A 163 -12.85 10.42 5.90
CA ILE A 163 -11.75 9.72 6.59
C ILE A 163 -11.64 10.20 8.04
N THR A 164 -11.71 11.51 8.29
CA THR A 164 -11.67 12.09 9.64
C THR A 164 -12.76 11.50 10.55
N ASN A 165 -13.94 11.25 10.01
CA ASN A 165 -15.07 10.69 10.76
C ASN A 165 -14.87 9.22 11.15
N VAL A 166 -14.10 8.46 10.39
CA VAL A 166 -13.95 7.01 10.61
C VAL A 166 -12.57 6.58 11.14
N ILE A 167 -11.54 7.39 10.98
CA ILE A 167 -10.17 6.99 11.32
C ILE A 167 -10.00 6.59 12.79
N ASN A 168 -10.70 7.25 13.69
CA ASN A 168 -10.68 6.91 15.12
C ASN A 168 -11.29 5.53 15.42
N THR A 169 -12.22 5.06 14.59
CA THR A 169 -12.77 3.70 14.72
C THR A 169 -11.77 2.66 14.19
N TRP A 170 -10.94 3.04 13.23
CA TRP A 170 -9.88 2.18 12.70
C TRP A 170 -8.69 2.08 13.67
N ASN A 171 -8.16 3.21 14.08
CA ASN A 171 -7.15 3.33 15.12
C ASN A 171 -7.08 4.76 15.67
N PRO A 172 -7.41 4.99 16.95
CA PRO A 172 -7.33 6.34 17.56
C PRO A 172 -5.91 6.93 17.58
N LYS A 173 -4.88 6.10 17.36
CA LYS A 173 -3.47 6.52 17.29
C LYS A 173 -2.96 6.66 15.85
N ALA A 174 -3.80 6.44 14.85
CA ALA A 174 -3.43 6.66 13.46
C ALA A 174 -3.26 8.15 13.17
N HIS A 175 -2.21 8.49 12.43
CA HIS A 175 -2.01 9.84 11.93
C HIS A 175 -2.78 10.03 10.62
N LEU A 176 -3.52 11.12 10.51
CA LEU A 176 -4.13 11.57 9.25
C LEU A 176 -3.33 12.77 8.72
N GLU A 177 -2.77 12.63 7.55
CA GLU A 177 -2.12 13.73 6.81
C GLU A 177 -2.99 14.14 5.62
N VAL A 178 -3.37 15.40 5.55
CA VAL A 178 -4.16 15.95 4.44
C VAL A 178 -3.27 16.88 3.61
N ILE A 179 -3.03 16.51 2.35
CA ILE A 179 -2.20 17.30 1.43
C ILE A 179 -3.07 18.34 0.75
N GLU A 180 -2.80 19.60 1.06
CA GLU A 180 -3.58 20.73 0.56
C GLU A 180 -3.53 20.85 -0.97
N GLY A 181 -4.70 20.91 -1.59
CA GLY A 181 -4.90 21.06 -3.03
C GLY A 181 -4.63 19.79 -3.85
N ALA A 182 -4.31 18.65 -3.21
CA ALA A 182 -4.16 17.38 -3.91
C ALA A 182 -5.52 16.76 -4.22
N ASP A 183 -5.66 16.25 -5.44
CA ASP A 183 -6.73 15.36 -5.89
C ASP A 183 -6.37 13.90 -5.62
N HIS A 184 -7.26 12.96 -5.98
CA HIS A 184 -7.02 11.52 -5.82
C HIS A 184 -5.75 11.04 -6.52
N PHE A 185 -5.42 11.61 -7.66
CA PHE A 185 -4.30 11.21 -8.52
C PHE A 185 -2.98 11.93 -8.20
N TYR A 186 -3.02 12.91 -7.30
CA TYR A 186 -1.87 13.77 -6.97
C TYR A 186 -1.27 14.47 -8.19
N THR A 187 -2.06 14.78 -9.21
CA THR A 187 -1.65 15.22 -10.55
C THR A 187 -0.65 16.39 -10.52
N SER A 188 -0.89 17.40 -9.68
CA SER A 188 0.01 18.54 -9.51
C SER A 188 0.70 18.58 -8.14
N LYS A 189 0.54 17.55 -7.33
CA LYS A 189 0.94 17.50 -5.91
C LYS A 189 1.74 16.27 -5.52
N ILE A 190 2.19 15.48 -6.50
CA ILE A 190 3.02 14.30 -6.22
C ILE A 190 4.28 14.65 -5.43
N GLY A 191 4.90 15.81 -5.70
CA GLY A 191 6.05 16.30 -4.95
C GLY A 191 5.75 16.66 -3.48
N SER A 192 4.49 16.85 -3.11
CA SER A 192 4.08 17.09 -1.71
C SER A 192 3.89 15.78 -0.93
N LEU A 193 3.70 14.66 -1.62
CA LEU A 193 3.52 13.34 -0.99
C LEU A 193 4.82 12.86 -0.34
N LYS A 194 5.96 13.03 -1.01
CA LYS A 194 7.27 12.58 -0.49
C LYS A 194 7.62 13.15 0.89
N PRO A 195 7.58 14.49 1.14
CA PRO A 195 7.86 15.03 2.47
C PRO A 195 6.80 14.63 3.53
N ALA A 196 5.54 14.45 3.14
CA ALA A 196 4.50 13.98 4.05
C ALA A 196 4.80 12.56 4.55
N LEU A 197 5.18 11.65 3.66
CA LEU A 197 5.56 10.28 3.98
C LEU A 197 6.88 10.22 4.78
N SER A 198 7.90 11.00 4.39
CA SER A 198 9.22 10.96 5.03
C SER A 198 9.16 11.36 6.51
N ARG A 199 8.28 12.30 6.90
CA ARG A 199 8.08 12.67 8.31
C ARG A 199 7.57 11.52 9.18
N PHE A 200 6.93 10.54 8.59
CA PHE A 200 6.31 9.42 9.29
C PHE A 200 7.14 8.13 9.22
N ILE A 201 7.81 7.89 8.09
CA ILE A 201 8.53 6.64 7.81
C ILE A 201 9.97 6.67 8.36
N SER A 202 10.48 7.83 8.73
CA SER A 202 11.82 8.03 9.30
C SER A 202 12.07 7.26 10.61
#